data_e097636a5249bc25507b2f5c03d851d8
#
_entry.id   e097636a5249bc25507b2f5c03d851d8
#
_cell.length_a   1.000
_cell.length_b   1.000
_cell.length_c   1.000
_cell.angle_alpha   90.00
_cell.angle_beta   90.00
_cell.angle_gamma   90.00
#
_symmetry.space_group_name_H-M   'P 1'
#
loop_
_entity.id
_entity.type
_entity.pdbx_description
1 polymer ?
#
loop_
_entity_poly.entity_id
_entity_poly.type
_entity_poly.pdbx_seq_one_letter_code
_entity_poly.pdbx_strand_id
1 'polypeptide(L)'
;MYAPSYSEALEFAIDRSYDINLDMLRSQNLHLDTHNDYLVGTYPPLKAMGDLNGEQLLAQVASSIDLYFHIPFCNQYCTFCHFAKEINPSSERVERYLAALNKEMSWSDAALDGRAIETAFFGGGTPSFLTNHQLKTLFDMINKRFDLSKSEVSFELHPSLVKHADAADRVSTLLRGGVNRFVLGVQTLDRNILRVLNRGHGTDEVIQLVKLLNEMGVENLSLDLMYGLPEQTLRSWYDSVIGLVDMGIEKFNIFPLMFKSTDPIARQLARGRYQFAGAKERIIMHFMAEHILTSLGYRHGPIFYWTKRPQPHSVQQRRKYDSWNDNNLVPFGVGGFGYMSQCQFYNEADLDRYLSRVEAGEKPVWKGAVLSQDDLIRRTLMFALRSSGVPLSRFELEFGVSIKKYFGRELQILKEAGLACISNDGVLSLTAAGIINSGAVSLLFFSDNVLERVAYNDSRITDKRTDLLEKHDYSPAARYGSSAEMQAIFR
;
A
#
# COMPACT_ATOMS: atom_id res chain seq x y z
N MET A 1 -12.97 -8.97 26.11
CA MET A 1 -12.38 -9.63 24.91
C MET A 1 -10.94 -9.95 25.29
N TYR A 2 -10.53 -11.16 25.03
CA TYR A 2 -9.20 -11.62 25.40
C TYR A 2 -8.44 -12.00 24.14
N ALA A 3 -7.13 -11.79 24.12
CA ALA A 3 -6.30 -12.14 22.99
C ALA A 3 -6.15 -13.67 22.89
N PRO A 4 -6.42 -14.30 21.74
CA PRO A 4 -6.21 -15.72 21.60
C PRO A 4 -4.72 -16.06 21.78
N SER A 5 -4.44 -17.21 22.40
CA SER A 5 -3.08 -17.74 22.52
C SER A 5 -2.50 -18.08 21.14
N TYR A 6 -1.19 -18.31 21.08
CA TYR A 6 -0.54 -18.73 19.85
C TYR A 6 -1.17 -20.02 19.28
N SER A 7 -1.43 -21.01 20.13
CA SER A 7 -2.01 -22.30 19.72
C SER A 7 -3.44 -22.11 19.16
N GLU A 8 -4.28 -21.32 19.80
CA GLU A 8 -5.63 -21.03 19.34
C GLU A 8 -5.63 -20.29 17.98
N ALA A 9 -4.76 -19.27 17.85
CA ALA A 9 -4.64 -18.51 16.61
C ALA A 9 -4.08 -19.37 15.47
N LEU A 10 -3.16 -20.28 15.76
CA LEU A 10 -2.56 -21.20 14.79
C LEU A 10 -3.58 -22.24 14.33
N GLU A 11 -4.28 -22.89 15.25
CA GLU A 11 -5.31 -23.90 14.94
C GLU A 11 -6.41 -23.29 14.06
N PHE A 12 -6.96 -22.16 14.45
CA PHE A 12 -7.94 -21.43 13.64
C PHE A 12 -7.42 -21.15 12.23
N ALA A 13 -6.19 -20.63 12.11
CA ALA A 13 -5.62 -20.26 10.83
C ALA A 13 -5.35 -21.47 9.92
N ILE A 14 -4.94 -22.59 10.49
CA ILE A 14 -4.76 -23.85 9.77
C ILE A 14 -6.12 -24.33 9.23
N ASP A 15 -7.15 -24.39 10.06
CA ASP A 15 -8.47 -24.83 9.65
C ASP A 15 -9.01 -23.95 8.52
N ARG A 16 -8.91 -22.65 8.66
CA ARG A 16 -9.32 -21.69 7.60
C ARG A 16 -8.48 -21.82 6.31
N SER A 17 -7.23 -22.23 6.40
CA SER A 17 -6.37 -22.40 5.24
C SER A 17 -6.82 -23.51 4.30
N TYR A 18 -7.55 -24.51 4.79
CA TYR A 18 -8.13 -25.59 3.98
C TYR A 18 -9.33 -25.12 3.12
N ASP A 19 -9.95 -24.01 3.45
CA ASP A 19 -10.99 -23.40 2.61
C ASP A 19 -10.43 -22.88 1.28
N ILE A 20 -9.10 -22.74 1.15
CA ILE A 20 -8.42 -22.23 -0.03
C ILE A 20 -7.81 -23.36 -0.84
N ASN A 21 -8.42 -23.68 -1.98
CA ASN A 21 -7.91 -24.69 -2.89
C ASN A 21 -6.81 -24.11 -3.79
N LEU A 22 -5.55 -24.19 -3.35
CA LEU A 22 -4.40 -23.68 -4.08
C LEU A 22 -4.22 -24.28 -5.47
N ASP A 23 -4.52 -25.57 -5.64
CA ASP A 23 -4.36 -26.25 -6.93
C ASP A 23 -5.41 -25.79 -7.94
N MET A 24 -6.64 -25.56 -7.48
CA MET A 24 -7.67 -24.94 -8.30
C MET A 24 -7.28 -23.51 -8.70
N LEU A 25 -6.78 -22.70 -7.76
CA LEU A 25 -6.32 -21.35 -8.07
C LEU A 25 -5.19 -21.37 -9.11
N ARG A 26 -4.25 -22.28 -8.99
CA ARG A 26 -3.18 -22.46 -9.99
C ARG A 26 -3.74 -22.86 -11.35
N SER A 27 -4.67 -23.80 -11.40
CA SER A 27 -5.28 -24.25 -12.66
C SER A 27 -6.03 -23.13 -13.42
N GLN A 28 -6.50 -22.11 -12.70
CA GLN A 28 -7.19 -20.93 -13.25
C GLN A 28 -6.25 -19.73 -13.46
N ASN A 29 -4.94 -19.90 -13.32
CA ASN A 29 -3.95 -18.79 -13.31
C ASN A 29 -4.22 -17.71 -12.25
N LEU A 30 -4.93 -18.05 -11.17
CA LEU A 30 -5.18 -17.21 -10.02
C LEU A 30 -4.16 -17.49 -8.92
N HIS A 31 -2.89 -17.51 -9.30
CA HIS A 31 -1.81 -17.85 -8.37
C HIS A 31 -1.71 -16.86 -7.22
N LEU A 32 -1.63 -17.43 -6.01
CA LEU A 32 -0.91 -16.81 -4.90
C LEU A 32 0.59 -17.01 -5.15
N ASP A 33 1.09 -16.46 -6.22
CA ASP A 33 2.53 -16.51 -6.40
C ASP A 33 3.17 -15.63 -5.33
N THR A 34 4.11 -16.18 -4.60
CA THR A 34 4.53 -15.71 -3.29
C THR A 34 5.11 -14.30 -3.31
N HIS A 35 5.47 -13.78 -4.47
CA HIS A 35 6.19 -12.51 -4.54
C HIS A 35 5.83 -11.64 -5.74
N ASN A 36 5.04 -12.17 -6.68
CA ASN A 36 4.50 -11.42 -7.81
C ASN A 36 3.06 -10.96 -7.59
N ASP A 37 2.58 -10.99 -6.34
CA ASP A 37 1.26 -10.47 -6.02
C ASP A 37 1.19 -9.02 -6.47
N TYR A 38 0.57 -8.83 -7.61
CA TYR A 38 0.43 -7.53 -8.22
C TYR A 38 -0.56 -6.72 -7.37
N LEU A 39 -0.03 -5.90 -6.47
CA LEU A 39 -0.88 -4.92 -5.83
C LEU A 39 -1.30 -3.91 -6.89
N VAL A 40 -2.54 -4.02 -7.35
CA VAL A 40 -3.13 -3.03 -8.26
C VAL A 40 -3.36 -1.74 -7.48
N GLY A 41 -2.29 -0.98 -7.31
CA GLY A 41 -2.34 0.36 -6.71
C GLY A 41 -2.93 1.39 -7.66
N THR A 42 -2.80 1.15 -8.97
CA THR A 42 -3.28 2.00 -10.07
C THR A 42 -3.81 1.12 -11.20
N TYR A 43 -4.76 1.64 -11.97
CA TYR A 43 -5.22 1.01 -13.20
C TYR A 43 -5.40 2.07 -14.30
N PRO A 44 -4.78 1.89 -15.47
CA PRO A 44 -3.85 0.81 -15.81
C PRO A 44 -2.57 0.85 -14.96
N PRO A 45 -1.79 -0.26 -14.91
CA PRO A 45 -0.49 -0.25 -14.25
C PRO A 45 0.53 0.56 -15.05
N LEU A 46 1.58 1.06 -14.38
CA LEU A 46 2.62 1.87 -15.01
C LEU A 46 3.20 1.24 -16.30
N LYS A 47 3.35 -0.08 -16.34
CA LYS A 47 3.84 -0.82 -17.51
C LYS A 47 2.92 -0.70 -18.74
N ALA A 48 1.63 -0.44 -18.56
CA ALA A 48 0.68 -0.24 -19.66
C ALA A 48 0.51 1.24 -20.08
N MET A 49 1.21 2.17 -19.43
CA MET A 49 1.10 3.60 -19.70
C MET A 49 2.09 4.05 -20.77
N GLY A 50 1.68 5.06 -21.55
CA GLY A 50 2.52 5.76 -22.53
C GLY A 50 3.06 7.08 -21.96
N ASP A 51 3.80 7.81 -22.82
CA ASP A 51 4.17 9.19 -22.52
C ASP A 51 2.91 10.07 -22.49
N LEU A 52 2.82 10.96 -21.52
CA LEU A 52 1.66 11.82 -21.33
C LEU A 52 2.09 13.30 -21.24
N ASN A 53 1.42 14.14 -22.01
CA ASN A 53 1.51 15.58 -21.80
C ASN A 53 0.60 15.99 -20.62
N GLY A 54 1.20 16.53 -19.56
CA GLY A 54 0.50 16.93 -18.34
C GLY A 54 -0.40 18.15 -18.45
N GLU A 55 -0.42 18.87 -19.61
CA GLU A 55 -1.17 20.12 -19.77
C GLU A 55 -2.69 19.96 -19.57
N GLN A 56 -3.24 18.81 -19.97
CA GLN A 56 -4.68 18.57 -19.94
C GLN A 56 -5.18 18.04 -18.58
N LEU A 57 -4.28 17.60 -17.69
CA LEU A 57 -4.67 16.95 -16.44
C LEU A 57 -5.47 17.86 -15.51
N LEU A 58 -5.20 19.16 -15.51
CA LEU A 58 -5.86 20.13 -14.65
C LEU A 58 -7.10 20.79 -15.25
N ALA A 59 -7.47 20.38 -16.48
CA ALA A 59 -8.59 21.00 -17.20
C ALA A 59 -9.97 20.69 -16.59
N GLN A 60 -10.11 19.53 -15.94
CA GLN A 60 -11.37 19.07 -15.33
C GLN A 60 -11.10 18.46 -13.94
N VAL A 61 -10.91 19.31 -12.95
CA VAL A 61 -10.70 18.87 -11.56
C VAL A 61 -12.04 18.82 -10.84
N ALA A 62 -12.31 17.74 -10.08
CA ALA A 62 -13.51 17.63 -9.27
C ALA A 62 -13.62 18.73 -8.20
N SER A 63 -14.81 18.89 -7.63
CA SER A 63 -15.06 19.86 -6.56
C SER A 63 -14.33 19.51 -5.26
N SER A 64 -14.05 18.24 -5.03
CA SER A 64 -13.27 17.76 -3.89
C SER A 64 -12.13 16.85 -4.37
N ILE A 65 -10.95 16.99 -3.74
CA ILE A 65 -9.72 16.34 -4.15
C ILE A 65 -8.95 15.78 -2.95
N ASP A 66 -8.09 14.83 -3.27
CA ASP A 66 -7.09 14.27 -2.37
C ASP A 66 -5.70 14.69 -2.82
N LEU A 67 -4.81 15.06 -1.91
CA LEU A 67 -3.42 15.41 -2.20
C LEU A 67 -2.48 14.29 -1.77
N TYR A 68 -1.43 14.08 -2.56
CA TYR A 68 -0.30 13.21 -2.20
C TYR A 68 1.02 13.94 -2.38
N PHE A 69 1.83 13.98 -1.33
CA PHE A 69 3.16 14.58 -1.34
C PHE A 69 4.20 13.49 -1.18
N HIS A 70 5.04 13.30 -2.19
CA HIS A 70 6.13 12.35 -2.14
C HIS A 70 7.40 13.01 -1.60
N ILE A 71 7.93 12.52 -0.48
CA ILE A 71 9.21 12.99 0.10
C ILE A 71 10.23 11.85 -0.07
N PRO A 72 11.18 11.96 -1.02
CA PRO A 72 11.99 10.81 -1.48
C PRO A 72 13.21 10.52 -0.61
N PHE A 73 13.32 11.03 0.60
CA PHE A 73 14.55 10.95 1.38
C PHE A 73 14.50 9.89 2.46
N CYS A 74 15.61 9.15 2.63
CA CYS A 74 15.75 8.11 3.63
C CYS A 74 17.16 8.11 4.23
N ASN A 75 17.30 7.64 5.48
CA ASN A 75 18.62 7.40 6.09
C ASN A 75 19.24 6.09 5.60
N GLN A 76 18.44 5.15 5.07
CA GLN A 76 18.92 3.83 4.70
C GLN A 76 18.04 3.18 3.62
N TYR A 77 18.62 2.20 2.96
CA TYR A 77 17.95 1.45 1.89
C TYR A 77 17.31 0.16 2.45
N CYS A 78 16.00 0.17 2.66
CA CYS A 78 15.27 -1.05 3.04
C CYS A 78 15.20 -2.02 1.85
N THR A 79 15.54 -3.30 2.07
CA THR A 79 15.75 -4.29 0.99
C THR A 79 14.50 -4.62 0.18
N PHE A 80 13.32 -4.40 0.73
CA PHE A 80 12.01 -4.67 0.11
C PHE A 80 11.38 -3.45 -0.57
N CYS A 81 11.95 -2.25 -0.39
CA CYS A 81 11.29 -1.01 -0.79
C CYS A 81 11.60 -0.64 -2.24
N HIS A 82 10.56 -0.46 -3.04
CA HIS A 82 10.62 -0.09 -4.46
C HIS A 82 10.18 1.36 -4.76
N PHE A 83 9.91 2.18 -3.74
CA PHE A 83 9.56 3.59 -3.94
C PHE A 83 10.77 4.41 -4.40
N ALA A 84 10.49 5.49 -5.14
CA ALA A 84 11.51 6.49 -5.50
C ALA A 84 12.12 7.09 -4.24
N LYS A 85 13.45 7.01 -4.10
CA LYS A 85 14.15 7.48 -2.89
C LYS A 85 15.60 7.80 -3.16
N GLU A 86 16.14 8.73 -2.39
CA GLU A 86 17.57 9.05 -2.27
C GLU A 86 18.03 8.83 -0.84
N ILE A 87 19.20 8.21 -0.68
CA ILE A 87 19.73 7.82 0.63
C ILE A 87 20.74 8.83 1.11
N ASN A 88 20.57 9.36 2.33
CA ASN A 88 21.45 10.32 2.98
C ASN A 88 21.81 11.54 2.09
N PRO A 89 20.78 12.24 1.53
CA PRO A 89 21.04 13.44 0.75
C PRO A 89 21.69 14.55 1.61
N SER A 90 22.41 15.48 0.95
CA SER A 90 22.86 16.70 1.63
C SER A 90 21.66 17.64 1.93
N SER A 91 21.83 18.59 2.86
CA SER A 91 20.81 19.58 3.19
C SER A 91 20.42 20.40 1.96
N GLU A 92 21.41 20.82 1.17
CA GLU A 92 21.20 21.59 -0.07
C GLU A 92 20.37 20.80 -1.09
N ARG A 93 20.56 19.48 -1.13
CA ARG A 93 19.79 18.59 -2.01
C ARG A 93 18.32 18.54 -1.58
N VAL A 94 18.06 18.47 -0.29
CA VAL A 94 16.70 18.51 0.27
C VAL A 94 16.05 19.86 0.02
N GLU A 95 16.75 20.97 0.25
CA GLU A 95 16.26 22.32 0.04
C GLU A 95 15.94 22.58 -1.44
N ARG A 96 16.82 22.13 -2.35
CA ARG A 96 16.58 22.17 -3.80
C ARG A 96 15.30 21.41 -4.17
N TYR A 97 15.07 20.24 -3.57
CA TYR A 97 13.85 19.47 -3.78
C TYR A 97 12.60 20.20 -3.27
N LEU A 98 12.65 20.76 -2.06
CA LEU A 98 11.53 21.53 -1.51
C LEU A 98 11.20 22.77 -2.36
N ALA A 99 12.23 23.45 -2.91
CA ALA A 99 12.03 24.55 -3.84
C ALA A 99 11.37 24.09 -5.15
N ALA A 100 11.79 22.95 -5.70
CA ALA A 100 11.16 22.36 -6.88
C ALA A 100 9.71 21.94 -6.59
N LEU A 101 9.44 21.29 -5.45
CA LEU A 101 8.10 20.92 -5.03
C LEU A 101 7.17 22.15 -4.91
N ASN A 102 7.69 23.25 -4.36
CA ASN A 102 6.96 24.51 -4.28
C ASN A 102 6.63 25.09 -5.66
N LYS A 103 7.56 24.99 -6.62
CA LYS A 103 7.34 25.41 -8.00
C LYS A 103 6.32 24.51 -8.71
N GLU A 104 6.40 23.19 -8.52
CA GLU A 104 5.41 22.23 -9.06
C GLU A 104 4.00 22.58 -8.57
N MET A 105 3.82 22.78 -7.25
CA MET A 105 2.52 23.13 -6.68
C MET A 105 1.94 24.40 -7.31
N SER A 106 2.75 25.41 -7.61
CA SER A 106 2.28 26.68 -8.18
C SER A 106 1.57 26.52 -9.52
N TRP A 107 1.85 25.47 -10.29
CA TRP A 107 1.16 25.20 -11.57
C TRP A 107 -0.27 24.72 -11.39
N SER A 108 -0.62 24.28 -10.19
CA SER A 108 -1.98 23.83 -9.87
C SER A 108 -2.82 24.90 -9.15
N ASP A 109 -2.22 26.02 -8.74
CA ASP A 109 -2.91 27.04 -7.91
C ASP A 109 -4.26 27.45 -8.49
N ALA A 110 -4.31 27.83 -9.76
CA ALA A 110 -5.56 28.27 -10.39
C ALA A 110 -6.60 27.14 -10.59
N ALA A 111 -6.14 25.90 -10.81
CA ALA A 111 -7.04 24.78 -11.02
C ALA A 111 -7.62 24.24 -9.70
N LEU A 112 -6.89 24.41 -8.60
CA LEU A 112 -7.27 23.92 -7.28
C LEU A 112 -7.88 25.00 -6.39
N ASP A 113 -7.88 26.27 -6.85
CA ASP A 113 -8.48 27.38 -6.10
C ASP A 113 -9.97 27.11 -5.80
N GLY A 114 -10.35 27.30 -4.54
CA GLY A 114 -11.72 27.06 -4.06
C GLY A 114 -12.17 25.60 -4.03
N ARG A 115 -11.28 24.62 -4.34
CA ARG A 115 -11.62 23.20 -4.22
C ARG A 115 -11.51 22.72 -2.77
N ALA A 116 -12.42 21.83 -2.37
CA ALA A 116 -12.34 21.19 -1.06
C ALA A 116 -11.21 20.15 -1.05
N ILE A 117 -10.27 20.30 -0.12
CA ILE A 117 -9.23 19.29 0.11
C ILE A 117 -9.74 18.32 1.18
N GLU A 118 -10.06 17.11 0.77
CA GLU A 118 -10.55 16.09 1.69
C GLU A 118 -9.42 15.44 2.47
N THR A 119 -8.31 15.16 1.79
CA THR A 119 -7.14 14.55 2.41
C THR A 119 -5.84 15.10 1.86
N ALA A 120 -4.79 15.05 2.70
CA ALA A 120 -3.40 15.25 2.28
C ALA A 120 -2.54 14.14 2.89
N PHE A 121 -1.76 13.44 2.07
CA PHE A 121 -0.91 12.35 2.52
C PHE A 121 0.55 12.62 2.18
N PHE A 122 1.41 12.59 3.20
CA PHE A 122 2.86 12.74 3.09
C PHE A 122 3.52 11.38 3.25
N GLY A 123 4.10 10.87 2.17
CA GLY A 123 4.72 9.54 2.15
C GLY A 123 5.91 9.47 1.19
N GLY A 124 6.27 8.26 0.80
CA GLY A 124 7.27 7.98 -0.22
C GLY A 124 8.54 7.31 0.30
N GLY A 125 9.59 8.07 0.57
CA GLY A 125 10.80 7.60 1.23
C GLY A 125 10.57 7.50 2.74
N THR A 126 10.92 8.54 3.45
CA THR A 126 10.70 8.71 4.89
C THR A 126 10.47 10.20 5.17
N PRO A 127 9.25 10.71 5.14
CA PRO A 127 8.99 12.14 5.35
C PRO A 127 9.56 12.67 6.67
N SER A 128 9.61 11.85 7.72
CA SER A 128 10.23 12.19 9.01
C SER A 128 11.76 12.29 8.97
N PHE A 129 12.41 12.06 7.81
CA PHE A 129 13.81 12.37 7.55
C PHE A 129 14.08 13.88 7.64
N LEU A 130 13.12 14.70 7.21
CA LEU A 130 13.26 16.15 7.19
C LEU A 130 13.57 16.72 8.58
N THR A 131 14.50 17.67 8.64
CA THR A 131 14.79 18.42 9.87
C THR A 131 13.60 19.26 10.29
N ASN A 132 13.57 19.71 11.56
CA ASN A 132 12.48 20.55 12.05
C ASN A 132 12.30 21.85 11.20
N HIS A 133 13.41 22.45 10.76
CA HIS A 133 13.37 23.61 9.86
C HIS A 133 12.76 23.28 8.50
N GLN A 134 13.14 22.15 7.88
CA GLN A 134 12.60 21.72 6.59
C GLN A 134 11.13 21.34 6.68
N LEU A 135 10.68 20.71 7.78
CA LEU A 135 9.26 20.44 8.04
C LEU A 135 8.47 21.74 8.13
N LYS A 136 8.98 22.75 8.87
CA LYS A 136 8.33 24.06 8.94
C LYS A 136 8.22 24.68 7.55
N THR A 137 9.30 24.70 6.77
CA THR A 137 9.29 25.21 5.40
C THR A 137 8.25 24.51 4.53
N LEU A 138 8.18 23.16 4.62
CA LEU A 138 7.22 22.34 3.87
C LEU A 138 5.78 22.73 4.22
N PHE A 139 5.43 22.82 5.49
CA PHE A 139 4.07 23.14 5.90
C PHE A 139 3.71 24.62 5.68
N ASP A 140 4.66 25.56 5.82
CA ASP A 140 4.45 26.97 5.52
C ASP A 140 4.07 27.17 4.03
N MET A 141 4.76 26.48 3.10
CA MET A 141 4.46 26.58 1.67
C MET A 141 3.14 25.88 1.27
N ILE A 142 2.76 24.79 1.95
CA ILE A 142 1.52 24.06 1.68
C ILE A 142 0.33 24.82 2.24
N ASN A 143 0.37 25.23 3.51
CA ASN A 143 -0.73 25.94 4.17
C ASN A 143 -0.98 27.34 3.59
N LYS A 144 0.00 27.91 2.89
CA LYS A 144 -0.20 29.14 2.11
C LYS A 144 -1.10 28.92 0.89
N ARG A 145 -1.16 27.69 0.34
CA ARG A 145 -1.90 27.35 -0.89
C ARG A 145 -3.19 26.63 -0.63
N PHE A 146 -3.20 25.72 0.33
CA PHE A 146 -4.29 24.79 0.57
C PHE A 146 -4.85 24.97 1.98
N ASP A 147 -6.17 25.11 2.08
CA ASP A 147 -6.86 25.06 3.38
C ASP A 147 -7.04 23.58 3.78
N LEU A 148 -6.20 23.11 4.69
CA LEU A 148 -6.23 21.74 5.23
C LEU A 148 -6.99 21.64 6.56
N SER A 149 -7.66 22.69 7.02
CA SER A 149 -8.28 22.76 8.35
C SER A 149 -9.38 21.70 8.58
N LYS A 150 -9.99 21.19 7.50
CA LYS A 150 -11.03 20.15 7.53
C LYS A 150 -10.57 18.80 6.95
N SER A 151 -9.31 18.71 6.53
CA SER A 151 -8.75 17.56 5.83
C SER A 151 -8.25 16.49 6.81
N GLU A 152 -8.26 15.21 6.39
CA GLU A 152 -7.39 14.21 7.00
C GLU A 152 -5.97 14.43 6.48
N VAL A 153 -5.07 14.89 7.34
CA VAL A 153 -3.65 15.11 7.01
C VAL A 153 -2.81 14.00 7.60
N SER A 154 -2.37 13.08 6.74
CA SER A 154 -1.61 11.89 7.10
C SER A 154 -0.11 12.10 6.87
N PHE A 155 0.72 11.65 7.82
CA PHE A 155 2.17 11.76 7.74
C PHE A 155 2.86 10.45 8.13
N GLU A 156 3.76 9.94 7.27
CA GLU A 156 4.54 8.73 7.53
C GLU A 156 5.73 9.02 8.44
N LEU A 157 5.87 8.23 9.50
CA LEU A 157 6.98 8.26 10.43
C LEU A 157 7.81 6.98 10.36
N HIS A 158 9.11 7.12 10.59
CA HIS A 158 10.00 6.00 10.84
C HIS A 158 10.35 5.92 12.34
N PRO A 159 10.36 4.73 12.97
CA PRO A 159 10.63 4.61 14.41
C PRO A 159 11.96 5.23 14.87
N SER A 160 12.97 5.27 13.98
CA SER A 160 14.26 5.92 14.30
C SER A 160 14.17 7.43 14.55
N LEU A 161 13.01 8.06 14.36
CA LEU A 161 12.80 9.47 14.70
C LEU A 161 13.18 9.76 16.16
N VAL A 162 12.91 8.86 17.09
CA VAL A 162 13.24 9.03 18.52
C VAL A 162 14.74 9.09 18.82
N LYS A 163 15.61 8.71 17.86
CA LYS A 163 17.07 8.85 18.00
C LYS A 163 17.56 10.29 17.85
N HIS A 164 16.71 11.16 17.32
CA HIS A 164 17.03 12.58 17.17
C HIS A 164 16.61 13.35 18.42
N ALA A 165 17.50 14.19 18.91
CA ALA A 165 17.25 15.01 20.10
C ALA A 165 16.06 15.96 19.94
N ASP A 166 15.74 16.34 18.70
CA ASP A 166 14.61 17.22 18.32
C ASP A 166 13.34 16.46 17.92
N ALA A 167 13.20 15.17 18.28
CA ALA A 167 12.05 14.34 17.89
C ALA A 167 10.70 14.96 18.33
N ALA A 168 10.61 15.43 19.57
CA ALA A 168 9.41 16.07 20.09
C ALA A 168 9.08 17.39 19.35
N ASP A 169 10.12 18.19 19.01
CA ASP A 169 9.94 19.44 18.27
C ASP A 169 9.45 19.15 16.84
N ARG A 170 9.95 18.10 16.17
CA ARG A 170 9.45 17.68 14.86
C ARG A 170 7.99 17.26 14.92
N VAL A 171 7.59 16.43 15.89
CA VAL A 171 6.19 16.05 16.07
C VAL A 171 5.32 17.28 16.37
N SER A 172 5.79 18.19 17.22
CA SER A 172 5.10 19.46 17.50
C SER A 172 4.91 20.31 16.22
N THR A 173 5.93 20.35 15.36
CA THR A 173 5.85 21.07 14.07
C THR A 173 4.84 20.42 13.13
N LEU A 174 4.78 19.09 13.07
CA LEU A 174 3.79 18.35 12.29
C LEU A 174 2.37 18.64 12.76
N LEU A 175 2.12 18.59 14.07
CA LEU A 175 0.82 18.90 14.66
C LEU A 175 0.38 20.34 14.36
N ARG A 176 1.29 21.32 14.50
CA ARG A 176 1.01 22.72 14.13
C ARG A 176 0.79 22.91 12.64
N GLY A 177 1.42 22.08 11.80
CA GLY A 177 1.22 22.02 10.36
C GLY A 177 -0.12 21.47 9.93
N GLY A 178 -0.92 20.95 10.86
CA GLY A 178 -2.25 20.38 10.60
C GLY A 178 -2.26 18.85 10.49
N VAL A 179 -1.13 18.16 10.71
CA VAL A 179 -1.11 16.69 10.71
C VAL A 179 -1.98 16.15 11.83
N ASN A 180 -2.98 15.35 11.47
CA ASN A 180 -3.96 14.78 12.41
C ASN A 180 -4.06 13.25 12.31
N ARG A 181 -3.25 12.62 11.45
CA ARG A 181 -3.10 11.17 11.34
C ARG A 181 -1.63 10.80 11.12
N PHE A 182 -1.11 9.90 11.95
CA PHE A 182 0.26 9.40 11.82
C PHE A 182 0.27 7.94 11.36
N VAL A 183 1.22 7.60 10.49
CA VAL A 183 1.44 6.24 10.01
C VAL A 183 2.86 5.83 10.36
N LEU A 184 3.02 4.79 11.15
CA LEU A 184 4.32 4.34 11.62
C LEU A 184 4.73 3.03 10.94
N GLY A 185 5.76 3.09 10.12
CA GLY A 185 6.30 1.93 9.41
C GLY A 185 7.13 1.02 10.33
N VAL A 186 6.47 0.08 11.04
CA VAL A 186 7.11 -0.88 11.96
C VAL A 186 7.61 -2.12 11.23
N GLN A 187 6.78 -2.71 10.41
CA GLN A 187 6.95 -3.92 9.61
C GLN A 187 6.94 -5.21 10.44
N THR A 188 7.69 -5.31 11.51
CA THR A 188 7.77 -6.43 12.46
C THR A 188 8.42 -5.95 13.76
N LEU A 189 8.22 -6.67 14.87
CA LEU A 189 8.95 -6.47 16.13
C LEU A 189 10.18 -7.38 16.26
N ASP A 190 10.37 -8.33 15.34
CA ASP A 190 11.54 -9.23 15.37
C ASP A 190 12.81 -8.49 14.95
N ARG A 191 13.76 -8.36 15.88
CA ARG A 191 15.03 -7.64 15.65
C ARG A 191 15.91 -8.27 14.56
N ASN A 192 15.86 -9.59 14.39
CA ASN A 192 16.66 -10.26 13.38
C ASN A 192 16.09 -9.99 11.98
N ILE A 193 14.76 -10.05 11.85
CA ILE A 193 14.08 -9.71 10.59
C ILE A 193 14.32 -8.24 10.26
N LEU A 194 14.22 -7.32 11.21
CA LEU A 194 14.53 -5.89 10.97
C LEU A 194 15.95 -5.69 10.43
N ARG A 195 16.95 -6.45 10.92
CA ARG A 195 18.32 -6.42 10.37
C ARG A 195 18.37 -6.93 8.93
N VAL A 196 17.69 -8.04 8.63
CA VAL A 196 17.59 -8.60 7.27
C VAL A 196 16.97 -7.59 6.30
N LEU A 197 15.96 -6.86 6.75
CA LEU A 197 15.29 -5.81 5.98
C LEU A 197 16.12 -4.52 5.89
N ASN A 198 17.24 -4.43 6.57
CA ASN A 198 18.06 -3.23 6.72
C ASN A 198 17.25 -2.05 7.30
N ARG A 199 16.46 -2.31 8.36
CA ARG A 199 15.72 -1.28 9.09
C ARG A 199 16.58 -0.72 10.23
N GLY A 200 16.70 0.59 10.34
CA GLY A 200 17.54 1.28 11.34
C GLY A 200 16.90 1.44 12.72
N HIS A 201 15.90 0.63 13.05
CA HIS A 201 15.24 0.64 14.35
C HIS A 201 15.08 -0.77 14.91
N GLY A 202 14.79 -0.86 16.19
CA GLY A 202 14.34 -2.06 16.89
C GLY A 202 12.99 -1.81 17.59
N THR A 203 12.58 -2.76 18.41
CA THR A 203 11.32 -2.69 19.18
C THR A 203 11.31 -1.53 20.16
N ASP A 204 12.48 -1.20 20.75
CA ASP A 204 12.59 -0.12 21.74
C ASP A 204 12.26 1.25 21.14
N GLU A 205 12.71 1.52 19.88
CA GLU A 205 12.38 2.76 19.21
C GLU A 205 10.88 2.84 18.83
N VAL A 206 10.26 1.71 18.53
CA VAL A 206 8.80 1.67 18.30
C VAL A 206 8.05 2.05 19.58
N ILE A 207 8.39 1.43 20.72
CA ILE A 207 7.79 1.71 22.04
C ILE A 207 7.98 3.18 22.41
N GLN A 208 9.21 3.71 22.28
CA GLN A 208 9.53 5.09 22.60
C GLN A 208 8.75 6.09 21.74
N LEU A 209 8.62 5.81 20.43
CA LEU A 209 7.89 6.72 19.52
C LEU A 209 6.39 6.67 19.81
N VAL A 210 5.80 5.50 20.01
CA VAL A 210 4.38 5.37 20.39
C VAL A 210 4.10 6.12 21.69
N LYS A 211 4.99 5.99 22.71
CA LYS A 211 4.88 6.72 23.95
C LYS A 211 4.94 8.23 23.74
N LEU A 212 5.93 8.73 22.99
CA LEU A 212 6.08 10.15 22.67
C LEU A 212 4.81 10.69 21.97
N LEU A 213 4.28 9.98 20.96
CA LEU A 213 3.09 10.41 20.23
C LEU A 213 1.86 10.48 21.16
N ASN A 214 1.69 9.48 22.05
CA ASN A 214 0.61 9.47 23.03
C ASN A 214 0.73 10.64 24.04
N GLU A 215 1.94 10.92 24.56
CA GLU A 215 2.23 12.04 25.47
C GLU A 215 1.96 13.40 24.79
N MET A 216 2.10 13.49 23.47
CA MET A 216 1.79 14.67 22.67
C MET A 216 0.33 14.74 22.21
N GLY A 217 -0.54 13.83 22.67
CA GLY A 217 -1.98 13.86 22.37
C GLY A 217 -2.35 13.37 20.96
N VAL A 218 -1.51 12.58 20.30
CA VAL A 218 -1.83 11.98 19.02
C VAL A 218 -2.88 10.88 19.20
N GLU A 219 -4.08 11.11 18.68
CA GLU A 219 -5.20 10.18 18.77
C GLU A 219 -5.34 9.24 17.57
N ASN A 220 -4.84 9.64 16.40
CA ASN A 220 -4.99 8.90 15.16
C ASN A 220 -3.64 8.35 14.70
N LEU A 221 -3.25 7.22 15.27
CA LEU A 221 -2.02 6.50 14.95
C LEU A 221 -2.36 5.15 14.30
N SER A 222 -1.77 4.86 13.16
CA SER A 222 -1.80 3.55 12.52
C SER A 222 -0.39 2.98 12.35
N LEU A 223 -0.25 1.67 12.49
CA LEU A 223 1.02 0.98 12.36
C LEU A 223 1.00 0.02 11.17
N ASP A 224 2.09 0.05 10.40
CA ASP A 224 2.29 -0.85 9.27
C ASP A 224 3.01 -2.11 9.74
N LEU A 225 2.42 -3.28 9.47
CA LEU A 225 3.00 -4.60 9.63
C LEU A 225 3.08 -5.33 8.30
N MET A 226 4.07 -6.20 8.18
CA MET A 226 4.24 -7.06 7.00
C MET A 226 4.37 -8.52 7.41
N TYR A 227 3.69 -9.41 6.67
CA TYR A 227 3.86 -10.85 6.79
C TYR A 227 4.49 -11.47 5.55
N GLY A 228 5.05 -12.67 5.71
CA GLY A 228 5.83 -13.34 4.67
C GLY A 228 7.22 -12.75 4.47
N LEU A 229 7.75 -12.02 5.47
CA LEU A 229 9.10 -11.48 5.47
C LEU A 229 10.17 -12.59 5.48
N PRO A 230 11.40 -12.32 4.98
CA PRO A 230 12.50 -13.28 5.09
C PRO A 230 12.71 -13.68 6.55
N GLU A 231 12.92 -14.98 6.78
CA GLU A 231 13.13 -15.58 8.12
C GLU A 231 11.95 -15.43 9.10
N GLN A 232 10.83 -14.84 8.70
CA GLN A 232 9.66 -14.66 9.54
C GLN A 232 8.93 -15.99 9.75
N THR A 233 8.84 -16.46 10.97
CA THR A 233 8.08 -17.66 11.35
C THR A 233 6.65 -17.32 11.76
N LEU A 234 5.76 -18.33 11.83
CA LEU A 234 4.39 -18.16 12.36
C LEU A 234 4.42 -17.60 13.79
N ARG A 235 5.41 -18.04 14.60
CA ARG A 235 5.56 -17.56 15.98
C ARG A 235 6.01 -16.10 16.02
N SER A 236 7.04 -15.70 15.28
CA SER A 236 7.51 -14.31 15.28
C SER A 236 6.47 -13.34 14.67
N TRP A 237 5.63 -13.84 13.76
CA TRP A 237 4.47 -13.11 13.25
C TRP A 237 3.43 -12.86 14.34
N TYR A 238 3.00 -13.93 15.03
CA TYR A 238 2.07 -13.82 16.15
C TYR A 238 2.58 -12.84 17.23
N ASP A 239 3.83 -12.98 17.65
CA ASP A 239 4.45 -12.13 18.67
C ASP A 239 4.48 -10.65 18.24
N SER A 240 4.69 -10.37 16.94
CA SER A 240 4.64 -9.00 16.42
C SER A 240 3.24 -8.41 16.46
N VAL A 241 2.21 -9.17 16.09
CA VAL A 241 0.81 -8.69 16.12
C VAL A 241 0.37 -8.42 17.57
N ILE A 242 0.57 -9.39 18.47
CA ILE A 242 0.20 -9.26 19.88
C ILE A 242 0.97 -8.13 20.55
N GLY A 243 2.28 -8.03 20.34
CA GLY A 243 3.09 -6.99 20.95
C GLY A 243 2.62 -5.58 20.60
N LEU A 244 2.13 -5.35 19.38
CA LEU A 244 1.56 -4.05 19.02
C LEU A 244 0.15 -3.83 19.54
N VAL A 245 -0.67 -4.89 19.62
CA VAL A 245 -1.98 -4.82 20.29
C VAL A 245 -1.81 -4.44 21.77
N ASP A 246 -0.84 -5.04 22.47
CA ASP A 246 -0.54 -4.76 23.87
C ASP A 246 -0.03 -3.32 24.09
N MET A 247 0.54 -2.68 23.07
CA MET A 247 0.87 -1.24 23.10
C MET A 247 -0.37 -0.33 22.96
N GLY A 248 -1.58 -0.90 22.86
CA GLY A 248 -2.84 -0.14 22.73
C GLY A 248 -3.12 0.40 21.34
N ILE A 249 -2.48 -0.12 20.31
CA ILE A 249 -2.68 0.34 18.93
C ILE A 249 -4.07 -0.06 18.43
N GLU A 250 -4.81 0.88 17.89
CA GLU A 250 -6.20 0.69 17.44
C GLU A 250 -6.35 0.60 15.92
N LYS A 251 -5.29 0.87 15.15
CA LYS A 251 -5.31 0.86 13.68
C LYS A 251 -4.05 0.18 13.12
N PHE A 252 -4.25 -0.80 12.24
CA PHE A 252 -3.19 -1.52 11.58
C PHE A 252 -3.35 -1.51 10.07
N ASN A 253 -2.23 -1.44 9.36
CA ASN A 253 -2.08 -1.80 7.97
C ASN A 253 -1.27 -3.10 7.94
N ILE A 254 -1.86 -4.20 7.49
CA ILE A 254 -1.20 -5.51 7.46
C ILE A 254 -0.99 -5.93 6.02
N PHE A 255 0.23 -5.80 5.52
CA PHE A 255 0.60 -6.08 4.14
C PHE A 255 1.28 -7.44 3.98
N PRO A 256 0.96 -8.22 2.94
CA PRO A 256 1.87 -9.27 2.50
C PRO A 256 3.18 -8.66 1.99
N LEU A 257 4.29 -9.34 2.17
CA LEU A 257 5.52 -8.96 1.48
C LEU A 257 5.31 -9.08 -0.03
N MET A 258 5.48 -7.98 -0.72
CA MET A 258 5.46 -7.90 -2.19
C MET A 258 6.75 -7.23 -2.66
N PHE A 259 7.38 -7.74 -3.70
CA PHE A 259 8.57 -7.13 -4.28
C PHE A 259 8.67 -7.40 -5.78
N LYS A 260 9.40 -6.55 -6.45
CA LYS A 260 9.71 -6.71 -7.87
C LYS A 260 11.01 -7.50 -8.03
N SER A 261 11.19 -8.19 -9.14
CA SER A 261 12.43 -8.89 -9.49
C SER A 261 13.68 -7.99 -9.42
N THR A 262 13.50 -6.67 -9.58
CA THR A 262 14.56 -5.66 -9.49
C THR A 262 14.94 -5.28 -8.06
N ASP A 263 14.13 -5.58 -7.07
CA ASP A 263 14.37 -5.20 -5.69
C ASP A 263 15.54 -5.99 -5.07
N PRO A 264 16.32 -5.40 -4.16
CA PRO A 264 17.44 -6.12 -3.54
C PRO A 264 17.05 -7.42 -2.84
N ILE A 265 15.86 -7.47 -2.26
CA ILE A 265 15.32 -8.67 -1.60
C ILE A 265 15.14 -9.83 -2.58
N ALA A 266 14.74 -9.57 -3.83
CA ALA A 266 14.64 -10.57 -4.88
C ALA A 266 16.00 -11.21 -5.19
N ARG A 267 17.07 -10.41 -5.21
CA ARG A 267 18.43 -10.91 -5.39
C ARG A 267 18.91 -11.76 -4.22
N GLN A 268 18.49 -11.43 -3.00
CA GLN A 268 18.83 -12.22 -1.80
C GLN A 268 18.10 -13.56 -1.82
N LEU A 269 16.82 -13.57 -2.22
CA LEU A 269 16.05 -14.80 -2.43
C LEU A 269 16.69 -15.70 -3.49
N ALA A 270 16.98 -15.14 -4.66
CA ALA A 270 17.60 -15.89 -5.77
C ALA A 270 18.97 -16.50 -5.43
N ARG A 271 19.68 -15.96 -4.43
CA ARG A 271 20.93 -16.49 -3.91
C ARG A 271 20.74 -17.50 -2.79
N GLY A 272 19.51 -17.83 -2.41
CA GLY A 272 19.21 -18.70 -1.27
C GLY A 272 19.72 -18.18 0.07
N ARG A 273 19.89 -16.83 0.19
CA ARG A 273 20.47 -16.22 1.39
C ARG A 273 19.53 -16.29 2.59
N TYR A 274 18.23 -16.25 2.32
CA TYR A 274 17.17 -16.25 3.34
C TYR A 274 16.05 -17.19 2.92
N GLN A 275 15.32 -17.69 3.91
CA GLN A 275 14.12 -18.48 3.69
C GLN A 275 12.87 -17.58 3.69
N PHE A 276 11.92 -17.86 2.81
CA PHE A 276 10.69 -17.10 2.65
C PHE A 276 9.47 -18.00 2.82
N ALA A 277 8.40 -17.43 3.34
CA ALA A 277 7.14 -18.15 3.50
C ALA A 277 6.55 -18.55 2.15
N GLY A 278 6.14 -19.81 2.02
CA GLY A 278 5.36 -20.30 0.90
C GLY A 278 3.91 -19.81 0.92
N ALA A 279 3.14 -20.09 -0.14
CA ALA A 279 1.76 -19.64 -0.26
C ALA A 279 0.88 -20.04 0.93
N LYS A 280 0.88 -21.34 1.30
CA LYS A 280 0.07 -21.83 2.43
C LYS A 280 0.45 -21.15 3.75
N GLU A 281 1.74 -20.96 4.00
CA GLU A 281 2.22 -20.32 5.22
C GLU A 281 1.79 -18.86 5.31
N ARG A 282 1.84 -18.13 4.19
CA ARG A 282 1.34 -16.73 4.11
C ARG A 282 -0.17 -16.65 4.34
N ILE A 283 -0.94 -17.61 3.84
CA ILE A 283 -2.36 -17.75 4.13
C ILE A 283 -2.60 -17.93 5.63
N ILE A 284 -1.83 -18.82 6.27
CA ILE A 284 -1.91 -19.05 7.71
C ILE A 284 -1.56 -17.77 8.48
N MET A 285 -0.49 -17.05 8.10
CA MET A 285 -0.14 -15.76 8.71
C MET A 285 -1.29 -14.74 8.60
N HIS A 286 -1.94 -14.66 7.45
CA HIS A 286 -3.09 -13.77 7.27
C HIS A 286 -4.24 -14.13 8.21
N PHE A 287 -4.66 -15.39 8.25
CA PHE A 287 -5.77 -15.83 9.11
C PHE A 287 -5.44 -15.77 10.60
N MET A 288 -4.18 -15.93 10.99
CA MET A 288 -3.75 -15.67 12.37
C MET A 288 -4.00 -14.22 12.77
N ALA A 289 -3.58 -13.26 11.95
CA ALA A 289 -3.82 -11.85 12.21
C ALA A 289 -5.31 -11.51 12.22
N GLU A 290 -6.08 -12.04 11.26
CA GLU A 290 -7.54 -11.89 11.21
C GLU A 290 -8.20 -12.38 12.51
N HIS A 291 -7.86 -13.59 12.96
CA HIS A 291 -8.42 -14.16 14.18
C HIS A 291 -8.07 -13.35 15.42
N ILE A 292 -6.80 -12.97 15.59
CA ILE A 292 -6.35 -12.14 16.72
C ILE A 292 -7.13 -10.83 16.74
N LEU A 293 -7.15 -10.13 15.63
CA LEU A 293 -7.74 -8.80 15.56
C LEU A 293 -9.26 -8.82 15.71
N THR A 294 -9.95 -9.76 15.07
CA THR A 294 -11.42 -9.88 15.18
C THR A 294 -11.84 -10.27 16.60
N SER A 295 -11.12 -11.20 17.26
CA SER A 295 -11.36 -11.59 18.65
C SER A 295 -11.21 -10.41 19.62
N LEU A 296 -10.41 -9.42 19.27
CA LEU A 296 -10.17 -8.20 20.05
C LEU A 296 -11.07 -7.02 19.63
N GLY A 297 -12.03 -7.26 18.73
CA GLY A 297 -13.01 -6.26 18.29
C GLY A 297 -12.52 -5.29 17.20
N TYR A 298 -11.40 -5.59 16.53
CA TYR A 298 -11.04 -4.87 15.34
C TYR A 298 -11.93 -5.30 14.19
N ARG A 299 -12.21 -4.35 13.29
CA ARG A 299 -12.97 -4.55 12.05
C ARG A 299 -12.05 -4.41 10.87
N HIS A 300 -12.23 -5.28 9.90
CA HIS A 300 -11.55 -5.20 8.62
C HIS A 300 -12.09 -4.02 7.80
N GLY A 301 -11.20 -3.24 7.22
CA GLY A 301 -11.49 -2.17 6.27
C GLY A 301 -11.07 -2.56 4.85
N PRO A 302 -10.77 -1.61 3.97
CA PRO A 302 -10.23 -1.92 2.65
C PRO A 302 -8.96 -2.76 2.77
N ILE A 303 -8.92 -3.88 2.10
CA ILE A 303 -7.87 -4.91 1.91
C ILE A 303 -6.93 -5.19 3.08
N PHE A 304 -6.13 -4.19 3.51
CA PHE A 304 -5.04 -4.39 4.48
C PHE A 304 -5.28 -3.66 5.78
N TYR A 305 -6.43 -2.97 5.90
CA TYR A 305 -6.70 -2.06 7.00
C TYR A 305 -7.55 -2.71 8.07
N TRP A 306 -7.15 -2.52 9.33
CA TRP A 306 -7.86 -2.97 10.52
C TRP A 306 -8.04 -1.81 11.48
N THR A 307 -9.23 -1.66 12.05
CA THR A 307 -9.52 -0.60 13.00
C THR A 307 -10.43 -1.06 14.11
N LYS A 308 -10.13 -0.63 15.33
CA LYS A 308 -10.99 -0.78 16.50
C LYS A 308 -11.94 0.41 16.69
N ARG A 309 -11.66 1.52 15.99
CA ARG A 309 -12.46 2.74 16.06
C ARG A 309 -13.66 2.72 15.11
N PRO A 310 -14.76 3.45 15.47
CA PRO A 310 -15.93 3.58 14.59
C PRO A 310 -15.60 4.28 13.27
N GLN A 311 -14.68 5.27 13.30
CA GLN A 311 -14.28 6.05 12.14
C GLN A 311 -13.48 5.20 11.15
N PRO A 312 -13.47 5.55 9.86
CA PRO A 312 -12.63 4.90 8.87
C PRO A 312 -11.17 4.86 9.30
N HIS A 313 -10.47 3.81 8.90
CA HIS A 313 -9.03 3.69 9.15
C HIS A 313 -8.27 4.87 8.52
N SER A 314 -8.58 5.19 7.25
CA SER A 314 -8.07 6.34 6.51
C SER A 314 -9.14 6.84 5.55
N VAL A 315 -9.43 8.13 5.57
CA VAL A 315 -10.38 8.76 4.66
C VAL A 315 -9.87 8.65 3.23
N GLN A 316 -8.58 8.93 2.97
CA GLN A 316 -8.00 8.87 1.63
C GLN A 316 -8.14 7.47 1.01
N GLN A 317 -7.83 6.40 1.78
CA GLN A 317 -7.95 5.05 1.27
C GLN A 317 -9.41 4.67 0.98
N ARG A 318 -10.33 5.05 1.87
CA ARG A 318 -11.76 4.84 1.63
C ARG A 318 -12.20 5.56 0.36
N ARG A 319 -11.83 6.81 0.16
CA ARG A 319 -12.15 7.57 -1.05
C ARG A 319 -11.59 6.92 -2.31
N LYS A 320 -10.35 6.43 -2.27
CA LYS A 320 -9.71 5.72 -3.38
C LYS A 320 -10.53 4.52 -3.85
N TYR A 321 -11.13 3.77 -2.94
CA TYR A 321 -11.82 2.52 -3.25
C TYR A 321 -13.34 2.70 -3.42
N ASP A 322 -13.97 3.59 -2.65
CA ASP A 322 -15.43 3.69 -2.55
C ASP A 322 -16.05 4.88 -3.29
N SER A 323 -15.24 5.91 -3.63
CA SER A 323 -15.76 7.11 -4.32
C SER A 323 -15.87 6.94 -5.85
N TRP A 324 -15.49 5.78 -6.37
CA TRP A 324 -15.60 5.41 -7.78
C TRP A 324 -14.98 6.50 -8.70
N ASN A 325 -15.81 7.16 -9.56
CA ASN A 325 -15.32 8.19 -10.49
C ASN A 325 -15.04 9.54 -9.84
N ASP A 326 -15.56 9.79 -8.61
CA ASP A 326 -15.37 11.07 -7.89
C ASP A 326 -14.02 11.15 -7.14
N ASN A 327 -13.14 10.19 -7.34
CA ASN A 327 -11.83 10.17 -6.72
C ASN A 327 -10.81 10.90 -7.60
N ASN A 328 -10.39 12.08 -7.17
CA ASN A 328 -9.29 12.82 -7.77
C ASN A 328 -8.13 12.90 -6.80
N LEU A 329 -7.00 12.28 -7.17
CA LEU A 329 -5.76 12.31 -6.42
C LEU A 329 -4.73 13.13 -7.18
N VAL A 330 -4.34 14.27 -6.61
CA VAL A 330 -3.33 15.18 -7.16
C VAL A 330 -2.00 14.88 -6.47
N PRO A 331 -1.01 14.35 -7.21
CA PRO A 331 0.31 14.08 -6.66
C PRO A 331 1.24 15.27 -6.83
N PHE A 332 2.13 15.45 -5.87
CA PHE A 332 3.27 16.34 -5.94
C PHE A 332 4.56 15.59 -5.59
N GLY A 333 5.61 15.91 -6.31
CA GLY A 333 6.95 15.34 -6.09
C GLY A 333 7.28 14.17 -7.01
N VAL A 334 8.57 13.77 -6.94
CA VAL A 334 9.15 12.68 -7.72
C VAL A 334 8.44 11.35 -7.49
N GLY A 335 8.13 10.61 -8.56
CA GLY A 335 7.46 9.32 -8.46
C GLY A 335 6.03 9.38 -7.92
N GLY A 336 5.47 10.58 -7.74
CA GLY A 336 4.08 10.76 -7.36
C GLY A 336 3.15 10.17 -8.40
N PHE A 337 2.08 9.50 -7.96
CA PHE A 337 1.06 8.97 -8.86
C PHE A 337 -0.30 9.60 -8.56
N GLY A 338 -1.05 9.88 -9.61
CA GLY A 338 -2.34 10.55 -9.51
C GLY A 338 -3.39 9.99 -10.43
N TYR A 339 -4.63 10.38 -10.12
CA TYR A 339 -5.79 10.09 -10.94
C TYR A 339 -6.66 11.36 -11.02
N MET A 340 -6.77 11.93 -12.20
CA MET A 340 -7.59 13.12 -12.46
C MET A 340 -8.17 13.06 -13.87
N SER A 341 -9.35 13.62 -14.05
CA SER A 341 -9.96 13.77 -15.40
C SER A 341 -9.96 12.44 -16.18
N GLN A 342 -10.28 11.34 -15.50
CA GLN A 342 -10.25 9.98 -16.08
C GLN A 342 -8.87 9.56 -16.60
N CYS A 343 -7.81 10.18 -16.11
CA CYS A 343 -6.44 9.85 -16.46
C CYS A 343 -5.67 9.34 -15.25
N GLN A 344 -5.08 8.15 -15.35
CA GLN A 344 -4.11 7.64 -14.41
C GLN A 344 -2.71 8.05 -14.85
N PHE A 345 -1.90 8.64 -13.98
CA PHE A 345 -0.58 9.13 -14.38
C PHE A 345 0.45 9.05 -13.24
N TYR A 346 1.71 9.22 -13.62
CA TYR A 346 2.87 9.26 -12.73
C TYR A 346 3.76 10.45 -13.08
N ASN A 347 4.30 11.09 -12.06
CA ASN A 347 5.42 12.00 -12.18
C ASN A 347 6.73 11.24 -12.45
N GLU A 348 7.75 11.96 -12.94
CA GLU A 348 9.09 11.44 -13.14
C GLU A 348 9.60 10.72 -11.88
N ALA A 349 10.09 9.49 -12.07
CA ALA A 349 10.53 8.64 -10.97
C ALA A 349 12.03 8.80 -10.64
N ASP A 350 12.80 9.38 -11.54
CA ASP A 350 14.20 9.74 -11.32
C ASP A 350 14.29 11.15 -10.73
N LEU A 351 14.96 11.30 -9.60
CA LEU A 351 15.00 12.56 -8.86
C LEU A 351 15.77 13.66 -9.63
N ASP A 352 16.85 13.32 -10.33
CA ASP A 352 17.61 14.32 -11.09
C ASP A 352 16.82 14.82 -12.30
N ARG A 353 16.13 13.94 -12.99
CA ARG A 353 15.24 14.31 -14.09
C ARG A 353 14.05 15.14 -13.60
N TYR A 354 13.44 14.75 -12.47
CA TYR A 354 12.36 15.52 -11.85
C TYR A 354 12.81 16.96 -11.57
N LEU A 355 13.94 17.13 -10.90
CA LEU A 355 14.50 18.45 -10.56
C LEU A 355 14.78 19.26 -11.81
N SER A 356 15.48 18.67 -12.79
CA SER A 356 15.85 19.36 -14.04
C SER A 356 14.61 19.83 -14.82
N ARG A 357 13.57 19.00 -14.93
CA ARG A 357 12.33 19.37 -15.60
C ARG A 357 11.59 20.49 -14.89
N VAL A 358 11.42 20.38 -13.57
CA VAL A 358 10.72 21.41 -12.78
C VAL A 358 11.51 22.73 -12.83
N GLU A 359 12.82 22.73 -12.71
CA GLU A 359 13.68 23.90 -12.81
C GLU A 359 13.58 24.55 -14.19
N ALA A 360 13.49 23.77 -15.26
CA ALA A 360 13.27 24.25 -16.63
C ALA A 360 11.85 24.82 -16.85
N GLY A 361 10.93 24.69 -15.90
CA GLY A 361 9.54 25.14 -16.04
C GLY A 361 8.61 24.10 -16.67
N GLU A 362 9.06 22.83 -16.78
CA GLU A 362 8.27 21.75 -17.33
C GLU A 362 7.53 20.97 -16.23
N LYS A 363 6.27 20.59 -16.51
CA LYS A 363 5.53 19.72 -15.60
C LYS A 363 6.21 18.35 -15.50
N PRO A 364 6.33 17.76 -14.28
CA PRO A 364 7.06 16.52 -14.07
C PRO A 364 6.30 15.25 -14.49
N VAL A 365 5.13 15.38 -15.12
CA VAL A 365 4.35 14.23 -15.58
C VAL A 365 5.16 13.43 -16.60
N TRP A 366 5.32 12.14 -16.36
CA TRP A 366 6.15 11.24 -17.16
C TRP A 366 5.34 10.25 -17.98
N LYS A 367 4.49 9.47 -17.29
CA LYS A 367 3.70 8.41 -17.91
C LYS A 367 2.25 8.54 -17.49
N GLY A 368 1.34 8.13 -18.37
CA GLY A 368 -0.07 8.07 -18.06
C GLY A 368 -0.90 7.36 -19.10
N ALA A 369 -2.18 7.23 -18.81
CA ALA A 369 -3.18 6.69 -19.68
C ALA A 369 -4.53 7.37 -19.43
N VAL A 370 -5.14 7.89 -20.49
CA VAL A 370 -6.54 8.30 -20.48
C VAL A 370 -7.38 7.02 -20.55
N LEU A 371 -8.32 6.87 -19.65
CA LEU A 371 -9.15 5.67 -19.53
C LEU A 371 -10.33 5.75 -20.51
N SER A 372 -10.55 4.66 -21.23
CA SER A 372 -11.79 4.43 -21.95
C SER A 372 -12.95 4.17 -20.99
N GLN A 373 -14.17 4.20 -21.49
CA GLN A 373 -15.34 3.82 -20.68
C GLN A 373 -15.22 2.38 -20.11
N ASP A 374 -14.70 1.44 -20.91
CA ASP A 374 -14.40 0.08 -20.48
C ASP A 374 -13.37 0.05 -19.33
N ASP A 375 -12.29 0.83 -19.46
CA ASP A 375 -11.28 0.93 -18.41
C ASP A 375 -11.83 1.53 -17.11
N LEU A 376 -12.73 2.52 -17.20
CA LEU A 376 -13.40 3.12 -16.03
C LEU A 376 -14.29 2.09 -15.31
N ILE A 377 -15.07 1.33 -16.05
CA ILE A 377 -15.92 0.24 -15.54
C ILE A 377 -15.06 -0.78 -14.78
N ARG A 378 -13.95 -1.24 -15.39
CA ARG A 378 -13.04 -2.23 -14.82
C ARG A 378 -12.32 -1.69 -13.58
N ARG A 379 -11.79 -0.47 -13.66
CA ARG A 379 -11.13 0.20 -12.54
C ARG A 379 -12.05 0.30 -11.33
N THR A 380 -13.27 0.79 -11.53
CA THR A 380 -14.26 0.96 -10.46
C THR A 380 -14.59 -0.38 -9.81
N LEU A 381 -14.86 -1.41 -10.62
CA LEU A 381 -15.13 -2.75 -10.09
C LEU A 381 -13.98 -3.28 -9.24
N MET A 382 -12.76 -3.26 -9.78
CA MET A 382 -11.57 -3.77 -9.09
C MET A 382 -11.33 -3.05 -7.76
N PHE A 383 -11.47 -1.73 -7.74
CA PHE A 383 -11.20 -0.95 -6.52
C PHE A 383 -12.30 -1.15 -5.48
N ALA A 384 -13.57 -1.10 -5.88
CA ALA A 384 -14.67 -1.30 -4.95
C ALA A 384 -14.72 -2.72 -4.35
N LEU A 385 -14.35 -3.76 -5.12
CA LEU A 385 -14.20 -5.13 -4.61
C LEU A 385 -13.18 -5.25 -3.48
N ARG A 386 -12.19 -4.36 -3.48
CA ARG A 386 -11.13 -4.35 -2.47
C ARG A 386 -11.49 -3.56 -1.20
N SER A 387 -12.72 -3.08 -1.09
CA SER A 387 -13.22 -2.32 0.06
C SER A 387 -14.55 -2.89 0.55
N SER A 388 -15.63 -2.16 0.41
CA SER A 388 -16.95 -2.52 0.92
C SER A 388 -17.77 -3.42 -0.01
N GLY A 389 -17.21 -3.80 -1.16
CA GLY A 389 -17.92 -4.51 -2.21
C GLY A 389 -18.66 -3.58 -3.18
N VAL A 390 -19.36 -4.18 -4.12
CA VAL A 390 -20.01 -3.48 -5.23
C VAL A 390 -21.51 -3.73 -5.19
N PRO A 391 -22.35 -2.77 -4.78
CA PRO A 391 -23.79 -2.85 -4.94
C PRO A 391 -24.16 -2.92 -6.44
N LEU A 392 -24.74 -4.02 -6.88
CA LEU A 392 -25.04 -4.28 -8.30
C LEU A 392 -25.95 -3.19 -8.90
N SER A 393 -26.95 -2.74 -8.13
CA SER A 393 -27.88 -1.68 -8.56
C SER A 393 -27.22 -0.33 -8.75
N ARG A 394 -26.30 0.05 -7.84
CA ARG A 394 -25.51 1.29 -7.96
C ARG A 394 -24.60 1.25 -9.18
N PHE A 395 -23.97 0.10 -9.44
CA PHE A 395 -23.09 -0.06 -10.59
C PHE A 395 -23.86 0.05 -11.91
N GLU A 396 -25.02 -0.58 -12.00
CA GLU A 396 -25.89 -0.50 -13.18
C GLU A 396 -26.41 0.93 -13.40
N LEU A 397 -26.73 1.65 -12.34
CA LEU A 397 -27.13 3.06 -12.41
C LEU A 397 -25.99 3.96 -12.92
N GLU A 398 -24.78 3.76 -12.44
CA GLU A 398 -23.60 4.58 -12.76
C GLU A 398 -23.12 4.36 -14.20
N PHE A 399 -23.07 3.10 -14.64
CA PHE A 399 -22.45 2.74 -15.92
C PHE A 399 -23.43 2.30 -17.02
N GLY A 400 -24.71 2.15 -16.71
CA GLY A 400 -25.71 1.66 -17.65
C GLY A 400 -25.53 0.18 -18.07
N VAL A 401 -24.70 -0.58 -17.34
CA VAL A 401 -24.37 -1.97 -17.65
C VAL A 401 -24.53 -2.86 -16.42
N SER A 402 -25.07 -4.06 -16.63
CA SER A 402 -25.14 -5.07 -15.58
C SER A 402 -23.79 -5.77 -15.42
N ILE A 403 -23.24 -5.79 -14.20
CA ILE A 403 -22.01 -6.52 -13.88
C ILE A 403 -22.11 -7.98 -14.33
N LYS A 404 -23.24 -8.64 -14.08
CA LYS A 404 -23.45 -10.05 -14.43
C LYS A 404 -23.38 -10.31 -15.95
N LYS A 405 -23.80 -9.35 -16.75
CA LYS A 405 -23.71 -9.47 -18.22
C LYS A 405 -22.33 -9.07 -18.73
N TYR A 406 -21.74 -8.06 -18.15
CA TYR A 406 -20.46 -7.50 -18.61
C TYR A 406 -19.26 -8.40 -18.24
N PHE A 407 -19.27 -8.95 -17.02
CA PHE A 407 -18.20 -9.77 -16.44
C PHE A 407 -18.65 -11.20 -16.10
N GLY A 408 -19.57 -11.77 -16.89
CA GLY A 408 -20.17 -13.08 -16.59
C GLY A 408 -19.14 -14.19 -16.45
N ARG A 409 -18.12 -14.22 -17.30
CA ARG A 409 -17.03 -15.21 -17.27
C ARG A 409 -16.17 -15.06 -16.00
N GLU A 410 -15.72 -13.86 -15.73
CA GLU A 410 -14.88 -13.53 -14.57
C GLU A 410 -15.61 -13.85 -13.25
N LEU A 411 -16.88 -13.48 -13.18
CA LEU A 411 -17.72 -13.79 -12.01
C LEU A 411 -17.92 -15.30 -11.81
N GLN A 412 -18.06 -16.06 -12.89
CA GLN A 412 -18.17 -17.51 -12.81
C GLN A 412 -16.89 -18.13 -12.26
N ILE A 413 -15.72 -17.69 -12.76
CA ILE A 413 -14.41 -18.11 -12.26
C ILE A 413 -14.27 -17.79 -10.75
N LEU A 414 -14.60 -16.57 -10.33
CA LEU A 414 -14.52 -16.17 -8.92
C LEU A 414 -15.45 -16.98 -8.03
N LYS A 415 -16.64 -17.27 -8.50
CA LYS A 415 -17.62 -18.09 -7.77
C LYS A 415 -17.15 -19.53 -7.62
N GLU A 416 -16.68 -20.16 -8.70
CA GLU A 416 -16.17 -21.53 -8.69
C GLU A 416 -14.92 -21.65 -7.80
N ALA A 417 -14.05 -20.63 -7.80
CA ALA A 417 -12.88 -20.55 -6.95
C ALA A 417 -13.19 -20.16 -5.48
N GLY A 418 -14.45 -19.85 -5.15
CA GLY A 418 -14.82 -19.41 -3.81
C GLY A 418 -14.23 -18.06 -3.40
N LEU A 419 -13.85 -17.20 -4.37
CA LEU A 419 -13.17 -15.92 -4.11
C LEU A 419 -14.12 -14.73 -3.97
N ALA A 420 -15.33 -14.84 -4.48
CA ALA A 420 -16.35 -13.80 -4.36
C ALA A 420 -17.74 -14.39 -4.13
N CYS A 421 -18.59 -13.60 -3.52
CA CYS A 421 -20.00 -13.93 -3.31
C CYS A 421 -20.87 -12.70 -3.59
N ILE A 422 -22.15 -12.97 -3.87
CA ILE A 422 -23.18 -11.93 -3.95
C ILE A 422 -24.14 -12.16 -2.80
N SER A 423 -24.27 -11.15 -1.93
CA SER A 423 -25.18 -11.19 -0.78
C SER A 423 -26.66 -11.07 -1.22
N ASN A 424 -27.59 -11.34 -0.31
CA ASN A 424 -29.02 -11.28 -0.58
C ASN A 424 -29.51 -9.87 -0.95
N ASP A 425 -28.85 -8.84 -0.46
CA ASP A 425 -29.08 -7.42 -0.79
C ASP A 425 -28.39 -6.96 -2.08
N GLY A 426 -27.78 -7.89 -2.82
CA GLY A 426 -27.22 -7.63 -4.13
C GLY A 426 -25.85 -6.94 -4.11
N VAL A 427 -25.02 -7.18 -3.09
CA VAL A 427 -23.64 -6.69 -3.02
C VAL A 427 -22.67 -7.79 -3.42
N LEU A 428 -21.87 -7.55 -4.46
CA LEU A 428 -20.75 -8.40 -4.85
C LEU A 428 -19.55 -8.07 -3.97
N SER A 429 -19.03 -9.04 -3.23
CA SER A 429 -17.90 -8.87 -2.30
C SER A 429 -16.90 -10.00 -2.43
N LEU A 430 -15.65 -9.73 -2.08
CA LEU A 430 -14.63 -10.77 -1.92
C LEU A 430 -14.90 -11.57 -0.65
N THR A 431 -14.66 -12.87 -0.72
CA THR A 431 -14.53 -13.73 0.47
C THR A 431 -13.17 -13.49 1.14
N ALA A 432 -12.93 -14.07 2.30
CA ALA A 432 -11.60 -14.04 2.93
C ALA A 432 -10.51 -14.59 1.99
N ALA A 433 -10.81 -15.68 1.27
CA ALA A 433 -9.94 -16.22 0.22
C ALA A 433 -9.72 -15.21 -0.92
N GLY A 434 -10.75 -14.49 -1.33
CA GLY A 434 -10.66 -13.45 -2.35
C GLY A 434 -9.85 -12.24 -1.92
N ILE A 435 -9.91 -11.86 -0.66
CA ILE A 435 -9.11 -10.75 -0.09
C ILE A 435 -7.62 -11.08 -0.14
N ILE A 436 -7.23 -12.29 0.29
CA ILE A 436 -5.84 -12.76 0.21
C ILE A 436 -5.35 -12.78 -1.24
N ASN A 437 -6.23 -13.17 -2.18
CA ASN A 437 -5.94 -13.26 -3.60
C ASN A 437 -6.30 -11.99 -4.39
N SER A 438 -6.50 -10.86 -3.74
CA SER A 438 -7.05 -9.65 -4.38
C SER A 438 -6.21 -9.12 -5.55
N GLY A 439 -4.90 -9.40 -5.56
CA GLY A 439 -4.03 -9.12 -6.70
C GLY A 439 -4.44 -9.93 -7.93
N ALA A 440 -4.51 -11.25 -7.80
CA ALA A 440 -4.90 -12.15 -8.89
C ALA A 440 -6.35 -11.90 -9.34
N VAL A 441 -7.28 -11.69 -8.39
CA VAL A 441 -8.66 -11.29 -8.68
C VAL A 441 -8.69 -10.02 -9.53
N SER A 442 -7.89 -9.01 -9.20
CA SER A 442 -7.85 -7.77 -9.96
C SER A 442 -7.35 -7.98 -11.39
N LEU A 443 -6.38 -8.88 -11.60
CA LEU A 443 -5.86 -9.18 -12.95
C LEU A 443 -6.93 -9.78 -13.87
N LEU A 444 -7.91 -10.52 -13.35
CA LEU A 444 -9.03 -11.04 -14.16
C LEU A 444 -9.84 -9.94 -14.83
N PHE A 445 -9.87 -8.76 -14.26
CA PHE A 445 -10.65 -7.63 -14.76
C PHE A 445 -9.83 -6.66 -15.62
N PHE A 446 -8.56 -6.96 -15.92
CA PHE A 446 -7.79 -6.12 -16.85
C PHE A 446 -8.37 -6.25 -18.27
N SER A 447 -8.44 -5.15 -18.98
CA SER A 447 -8.82 -5.18 -20.41
C SER A 447 -7.72 -5.85 -21.24
N ASP A 448 -8.11 -6.49 -22.34
CA ASP A 448 -7.16 -7.13 -23.27
C ASP A 448 -6.09 -6.16 -23.73
N ASN A 449 -6.46 -4.91 -24.05
CA ASN A 449 -5.52 -3.86 -24.44
C ASN A 449 -4.48 -3.56 -23.34
N VAL A 450 -4.90 -3.53 -22.07
CA VAL A 450 -3.97 -3.34 -20.93
C VAL A 450 -3.06 -4.54 -20.78
N LEU A 451 -3.58 -5.77 -20.88
CA LEU A 451 -2.79 -7.01 -20.81
C LEU A 451 -1.75 -7.08 -21.96
N GLU A 452 -2.15 -6.76 -23.17
CA GLU A 452 -1.24 -6.72 -24.33
C GLU A 452 -0.11 -5.71 -24.14
N ARG A 453 -0.41 -4.51 -23.64
CA ARG A 453 0.61 -3.49 -23.34
C ARG A 453 1.56 -3.93 -22.24
N VAL A 454 1.06 -4.57 -21.19
CA VAL A 454 1.90 -5.13 -20.11
C VAL A 454 2.81 -6.21 -20.67
N ALA A 455 2.27 -7.18 -21.42
CA ALA A 455 3.04 -8.26 -22.03
C ALA A 455 4.11 -7.74 -23.01
N TYR A 456 3.76 -6.75 -23.84
CA TYR A 456 4.70 -6.11 -24.76
C TYR A 456 5.86 -5.45 -24.03
N ASN A 457 5.60 -4.74 -22.95
CA ASN A 457 6.63 -4.07 -22.17
C ASN A 457 7.45 -5.06 -21.33
N ASP A 458 6.84 -6.14 -20.81
CA ASP A 458 7.55 -7.20 -20.10
C ASP A 458 8.48 -8.00 -20.99
N SER A 459 8.10 -8.27 -22.25
CA SER A 459 8.97 -8.94 -23.22
C SER A 459 10.27 -8.17 -23.54
N ARG A 460 10.28 -6.86 -23.31
CA ARG A 460 11.46 -5.99 -23.46
C ARG A 460 12.37 -5.99 -22.23
N ILE A 461 11.82 -6.39 -21.07
CA ILE A 461 12.58 -6.51 -19.82
C ILE A 461 13.01 -7.99 -19.72
N THR A 462 14.09 -8.36 -20.42
CA THR A 462 14.71 -9.68 -20.27
C THR A 462 15.36 -9.79 -18.89
N ASP A 463 14.55 -9.91 -17.86
CA ASP A 463 15.04 -10.10 -16.51
C ASP A 463 15.16 -11.60 -16.18
N LYS A 464 16.36 -12.14 -16.44
CA LYS A 464 16.73 -13.53 -16.07
C LYS A 464 16.58 -13.85 -14.57
N ARG A 465 16.24 -12.85 -13.75
CA ARG A 465 16.06 -13.02 -12.30
C ARG A 465 14.73 -13.69 -11.94
N THR A 466 13.71 -13.60 -12.80
CA THR A 466 12.44 -14.31 -12.62
C THR A 466 12.67 -15.82 -12.55
N ASP A 467 13.51 -16.36 -13.44
CA ASP A 467 13.86 -17.79 -13.44
C ASP A 467 14.56 -18.24 -12.14
N LEU A 468 15.25 -17.32 -11.45
CA LEU A 468 15.93 -17.62 -10.19
C LEU A 468 14.95 -17.60 -9.00
N LEU A 469 13.90 -16.78 -9.07
CA LEU A 469 12.85 -16.76 -8.04
C LEU A 469 12.01 -18.03 -8.08
N GLU A 470 11.72 -18.56 -9.27
CA GLU A 470 10.98 -19.80 -9.47
C GLU A 470 11.71 -21.03 -8.94
N LYS A 471 13.04 -20.98 -8.79
CA LYS A 471 13.89 -22.06 -8.26
C LYS A 471 14.03 -22.08 -6.75
N HIS A 472 13.48 -21.09 -6.04
CA HIS A 472 13.57 -21.06 -4.59
C HIS A 472 12.71 -22.16 -3.97
N ASP A 473 13.29 -22.90 -3.02
CA ASP A 473 12.54 -23.88 -2.23
C ASP A 473 11.73 -23.18 -1.14
N TYR A 474 10.43 -23.07 -1.37
CA TYR A 474 9.46 -22.55 -0.41
C TYR A 474 8.87 -23.63 0.51
N SER A 475 9.45 -24.83 0.52
CA SER A 475 8.91 -25.90 1.35
C SER A 475 9.02 -25.58 2.84
N PRO A 476 8.02 -25.97 3.65
CA PRO A 476 8.13 -25.84 5.10
C PRO A 476 9.33 -26.56 5.69
N ALA A 477 9.76 -27.68 5.08
CA ALA A 477 10.94 -28.42 5.50
C ALA A 477 12.23 -27.60 5.41
N ALA A 478 12.36 -26.73 4.39
CA ALA A 478 13.50 -25.83 4.25
C ALA A 478 13.57 -24.79 5.38
N ARG A 479 12.42 -24.40 5.96
CA ARG A 479 12.32 -23.37 6.99
C ARG A 479 12.30 -23.90 8.41
N TYR A 480 11.57 -24.98 8.66
CA TYR A 480 11.29 -25.50 10.00
C TYR A 480 11.95 -26.85 10.28
N GLY A 481 12.69 -27.38 9.30
CA GLY A 481 13.27 -28.70 9.39
C GLY A 481 12.22 -29.83 9.36
N SER A 482 12.58 -30.98 9.92
CA SER A 482 11.73 -32.17 9.94
C SER A 482 10.92 -32.32 11.23
N SER A 483 10.54 -31.23 11.92
CA SER A 483 9.73 -31.36 13.11
C SER A 483 8.37 -32.01 12.78
N ALA A 484 7.95 -32.99 13.55
CA ALA A 484 6.69 -33.72 13.32
C ALA A 484 5.48 -32.79 13.43
N GLU A 485 5.55 -31.81 14.31
CA GLU A 485 4.53 -30.78 14.51
C GLU A 485 4.33 -29.95 13.24
N MET A 486 5.41 -29.44 12.64
CA MET A 486 5.33 -28.64 11.42
C MET A 486 4.95 -29.47 10.20
N GLN A 487 5.38 -30.73 10.12
CA GLN A 487 4.93 -31.65 9.06
C GLN A 487 3.42 -31.91 9.12
N ALA A 488 2.83 -31.98 10.31
CA ALA A 488 1.39 -32.13 10.49
C ALA A 488 0.61 -30.90 10.02
N ILE A 489 1.14 -29.70 10.24
CA ILE A 489 0.52 -28.43 9.82
C ILE A 489 0.46 -28.30 8.29
N PHE A 490 1.46 -28.81 7.57
CA PHE A 490 1.60 -28.58 6.13
C PHE A 490 1.25 -29.82 5.25
N ARG A 491 0.82 -30.93 5.87
CA ARG A 491 0.20 -32.06 5.16
C ARG A 491 -1.24 -31.75 4.81
#